data_fd7c562d5ee730e51c2910fdbeaf4ea0
#
_entry.id   fd7c562d5ee730e51c2910fdbeaf4ea0
#
_cell.length_a   1.000
_cell.length_b   1.000
_cell.length_c   1.000
_cell.angle_alpha   90.00
_cell.angle_beta   90.00
_cell.angle_gamma   90.00
#
_symmetry.space_group_name_H-M   'P 1'
#
loop_
_entity.id
_entity.type
_entity.pdbx_description
1 polymer ?
#
loop_
_entity_poly.entity_id
_entity_poly.type
_entity_poly.pdbx_seq_one_letter_code
_entity_poly.pdbx_strand_id
1 'polypeptide(L)'
;MIKSKDNFLQVSDGAWIYFEDYGKDKGDPILILHGYLCSSKFFYKNIEALSADHRLVLMDWRGHGSSSKCLHNLTMDRCAKDVHELIEHLGLEDVTLLGWSMGSSVVMEYYEQFGDEHLKKIGVIDSALYPFSPEPWNSHSLAGFNMDAMTATLENAFSHHDDYVRAFTRLCFHTPPCQEDEDWVSTEMKKLPVYIAFALYNDFLFKDYTVTLPK
;
A
#
# COMPACT_ATOMS: atom_id res chain seq x y z
N MET A 1 24.92 -0.49 -4.92
CA MET A 1 24.94 -1.94 -4.67
C MET A 1 23.81 -2.24 -3.72
N ILE A 2 22.79 -2.98 -4.18
CA ILE A 2 21.62 -3.40 -3.40
C ILE A 2 22.08 -4.37 -2.32
N LYS A 3 21.71 -4.13 -1.06
CA LYS A 3 22.03 -5.01 0.07
C LYS A 3 20.73 -5.64 0.57
N SER A 4 20.76 -6.91 0.89
CA SER A 4 19.69 -7.60 1.60
C SER A 4 20.15 -8.10 2.96
N LYS A 5 19.23 -8.10 3.91
CA LYS A 5 19.25 -8.91 5.13
C LYS A 5 18.00 -9.76 5.06
N ASP A 6 17.95 -10.83 5.81
CA ASP A 6 16.72 -11.64 5.86
C ASP A 6 15.49 -10.74 6.05
N ASN A 7 14.56 -10.80 5.10
CA ASN A 7 13.33 -10.01 5.07
C ASN A 7 13.49 -8.48 4.86
N PHE A 8 14.67 -7.97 4.49
CA PHE A 8 14.89 -6.57 4.16
C PHE A 8 15.71 -6.40 2.89
N LEU A 9 15.25 -5.52 2.01
CA LEU A 9 15.96 -5.07 0.83
C LEU A 9 16.37 -3.62 1.00
N GLN A 10 17.65 -3.29 0.79
CA GLN A 10 18.05 -1.89 0.64
C GLN A 10 17.89 -1.47 -0.81
N VAL A 11 16.91 -0.61 -1.07
CA VAL A 11 16.62 -0.10 -2.41
C VAL A 11 17.60 1.00 -2.84
N SER A 12 17.56 1.37 -4.11
CA SER A 12 18.55 2.21 -4.79
C SER A 12 18.78 3.59 -4.15
N ASP A 13 17.79 4.15 -3.46
CA ASP A 13 17.90 5.44 -2.75
C ASP A 13 18.34 5.29 -1.28
N GLY A 14 18.66 4.06 -0.85
CA GLY A 14 19.18 3.75 0.47
C GLY A 14 18.13 3.39 1.53
N ALA A 15 16.84 3.50 1.22
CA ALA A 15 15.78 3.05 2.13
C ALA A 15 15.80 1.52 2.29
N TRP A 16 15.35 1.04 3.44
CA TRP A 16 15.16 -0.40 3.68
C TRP A 16 13.68 -0.73 3.58
N ILE A 17 13.36 -1.70 2.75
CA ILE A 17 12.02 -2.22 2.51
C ILE A 17 11.90 -3.59 3.16
N TYR A 18 10.91 -3.75 4.03
CA TYR A 18 10.59 -5.02 4.66
C TYR A 18 9.66 -5.83 3.77
N PHE A 19 9.88 -7.13 3.71
CA PHE A 19 9.01 -8.07 3.01
C PHE A 19 8.98 -9.43 3.72
N GLU A 20 7.92 -10.18 3.46
CA GLU A 20 7.74 -11.56 3.88
C GLU A 20 7.56 -12.42 2.64
N ASP A 21 8.19 -13.59 2.58
CA ASP A 21 8.24 -14.47 1.40
C ASP A 21 7.92 -15.91 1.80
N TYR A 22 6.72 -16.33 1.47
CA TYR A 22 6.15 -17.62 1.83
C TYR A 22 5.98 -18.52 0.60
N GLY A 23 6.06 -19.84 0.78
CA GLY A 23 5.79 -20.80 -0.29
C GLY A 23 6.72 -20.67 -1.48
N LYS A 24 8.02 -20.46 -1.25
CA LYS A 24 9.06 -20.20 -2.28
C LYS A 24 9.11 -21.22 -3.43
N ASP A 25 8.73 -22.48 -3.15
CA ASP A 25 8.75 -23.57 -4.13
C ASP A 25 7.37 -23.85 -4.73
N LYS A 26 6.42 -22.94 -4.54
CA LYS A 26 5.04 -23.09 -5.03
C LYS A 26 4.85 -22.42 -6.39
N GLY A 27 3.60 -22.40 -6.85
CA GLY A 27 3.22 -21.83 -8.14
C GLY A 27 3.48 -20.33 -8.31
N ASP A 28 2.86 -19.74 -9.32
CA ASP A 28 3.08 -18.34 -9.70
C ASP A 28 3.05 -17.37 -8.51
N PRO A 29 3.94 -16.40 -8.46
CA PRO A 29 4.04 -15.49 -7.33
C PRO A 29 2.87 -14.50 -7.26
N ILE A 30 2.40 -14.27 -6.04
CA ILE A 30 1.46 -13.20 -5.70
C ILE A 30 2.21 -12.20 -4.81
N LEU A 31 2.30 -10.95 -5.24
CA LEU A 31 2.83 -9.86 -4.43
C LEU A 31 1.69 -8.94 -4.03
N ILE A 32 1.51 -8.73 -2.71
CA ILE A 32 0.41 -7.93 -2.18
C ILE A 32 0.94 -6.65 -1.52
N LEU A 33 0.33 -5.53 -1.91
CA LEU A 33 0.58 -4.20 -1.38
C LEU A 33 -0.62 -3.77 -0.52
N HIS A 34 -0.34 -3.40 0.72
CA HIS A 34 -1.35 -2.98 1.70
C HIS A 34 -1.85 -1.55 1.46
N GLY A 35 -2.91 -1.15 2.17
CA GLY A 35 -3.51 0.19 2.12
C GLY A 35 -2.83 1.22 3.02
N TYR A 36 -3.41 2.41 3.03
CA TYR A 36 -3.03 3.55 3.87
C TYR A 36 -3.00 3.16 5.35
N LEU A 37 -1.97 3.57 6.09
CA LEU A 37 -1.72 3.27 7.51
C LEU A 37 -1.53 1.78 7.84
N CYS A 38 -1.61 0.88 6.87
CA CYS A 38 -1.52 -0.56 7.09
C CYS A 38 -0.08 -1.11 7.00
N SER A 39 0.05 -2.41 7.02
CA SER A 39 1.31 -3.16 6.82
C SER A 39 1.00 -4.56 6.28
N SER A 40 2.03 -5.33 5.95
CA SER A 40 1.94 -6.76 5.60
C SER A 40 1.13 -7.57 6.60
N LYS A 41 1.16 -7.21 7.88
CA LYS A 41 0.43 -7.89 8.95
C LYS A 41 -1.09 -7.93 8.78
N PHE A 42 -1.67 -7.03 8.00
CA PHE A 42 -3.11 -7.04 7.72
C PHE A 42 -3.56 -8.25 6.90
N PHE A 43 -2.61 -8.97 6.29
CA PHE A 43 -2.86 -10.17 5.50
C PHE A 43 -2.62 -11.48 6.24
N TYR A 44 -2.35 -11.46 7.57
CA TYR A 44 -1.97 -12.66 8.33
C TYR A 44 -2.97 -13.82 8.21
N LYS A 45 -4.27 -13.53 8.09
CA LYS A 45 -5.33 -14.54 7.88
C LYS A 45 -5.34 -15.15 6.49
N ASN A 46 -4.67 -14.52 5.53
CA ASN A 46 -4.61 -14.96 4.14
C ASN A 46 -3.36 -15.80 3.84
N ILE A 47 -2.33 -15.74 4.70
CA ILE A 47 -1.03 -16.35 4.44
C ILE A 47 -1.16 -17.84 4.18
N GLU A 48 -1.80 -18.58 5.09
CA GLU A 48 -1.92 -20.06 4.99
C GLU A 48 -2.61 -20.46 3.69
N ALA A 49 -3.74 -19.85 3.36
CA ALA A 49 -4.52 -20.20 2.18
C ALA A 49 -3.79 -19.85 0.88
N LEU A 50 -3.16 -18.66 0.79
CA LEU A 50 -2.50 -18.26 -0.44
C LEU A 50 -1.15 -18.95 -0.65
N SER A 51 -0.38 -19.15 0.44
CA SER A 51 0.94 -19.80 0.33
C SER A 51 0.87 -21.32 0.17
N ALA A 52 -0.30 -21.92 0.24
CA ALA A 52 -0.48 -23.35 -0.03
C ALA A 52 -0.14 -23.71 -1.49
N ASP A 53 -0.58 -22.87 -2.43
CA ASP A 53 -0.47 -23.12 -3.87
C ASP A 53 0.36 -22.07 -4.63
N HIS A 54 0.69 -20.93 -3.98
CA HIS A 54 1.41 -19.82 -4.59
C HIS A 54 2.63 -19.41 -3.77
N ARG A 55 3.64 -18.84 -4.42
CA ARG A 55 4.65 -18.05 -3.71
C ARG A 55 4.02 -16.72 -3.33
N LEU A 56 3.86 -16.47 -2.04
CA LEU A 56 3.23 -15.24 -1.53
C LEU A 56 4.28 -14.29 -0.98
N VAL A 57 4.37 -13.10 -1.56
CA VAL A 57 5.20 -12.00 -1.07
C VAL A 57 4.33 -10.89 -0.52
N LEU A 58 4.55 -10.52 0.72
CA LEU A 58 3.91 -9.38 1.39
C LEU A 58 4.96 -8.31 1.62
N MET A 59 4.71 -7.08 1.23
CA MET A 59 5.66 -5.98 1.32
C MET A 59 5.11 -4.86 2.20
N ASP A 60 5.93 -4.39 3.15
CA ASP A 60 5.71 -3.09 3.79
C ASP A 60 6.38 -2.03 2.90
N TRP A 61 5.60 -1.25 2.15
CA TRP A 61 6.17 -0.20 1.34
C TRP A 61 6.70 0.97 2.20
N ARG A 62 7.55 1.81 1.62
CA ARG A 62 8.30 2.85 2.38
C ARG A 62 7.41 3.62 3.35
N GLY A 63 7.95 3.93 4.51
CA GLY A 63 7.24 4.59 5.59
C GLY A 63 6.41 3.66 6.47
N HIS A 64 5.87 2.56 5.94
CA HIS A 64 4.92 1.68 6.64
C HIS A 64 5.60 0.54 7.40
N GLY A 65 4.84 -0.10 8.28
CA GLY A 65 5.22 -1.32 8.99
C GLY A 65 6.64 -1.31 9.53
N SER A 66 7.43 -2.27 9.09
CA SER A 66 8.84 -2.44 9.45
C SER A 66 9.82 -1.75 8.48
N SER A 67 9.34 -1.20 7.36
CA SER A 67 10.16 -0.45 6.40
C SER A 67 10.66 0.88 6.95
N SER A 68 11.71 1.43 6.32
CA SER A 68 12.35 2.70 6.70
C SER A 68 11.36 3.85 6.80
N LYS A 69 11.46 4.61 7.87
CA LYS A 69 10.72 5.86 8.08
C LYS A 69 11.49 7.04 7.48
N CYS A 70 11.74 6.96 6.15
CA CYS A 70 12.50 7.97 5.42
C CYS A 70 11.73 9.30 5.31
N LEU A 71 12.47 10.40 5.09
CA LEU A 71 11.93 11.75 4.95
C LEU A 71 11.94 12.25 3.50
N HIS A 72 12.31 11.39 2.55
CA HIS A 72 12.47 11.75 1.14
C HIS A 72 11.81 10.71 0.24
N ASN A 73 11.51 11.12 -0.97
CA ASN A 73 10.93 10.23 -1.99
C ASN A 73 9.62 9.55 -1.54
N LEU A 74 8.78 10.28 -0.82
CA LEU A 74 7.48 9.81 -0.33
C LEU A 74 6.42 10.07 -1.41
N THR A 75 6.49 9.30 -2.51
CA THR A 75 5.60 9.38 -3.67
C THR A 75 5.19 7.99 -4.12
N MET A 76 4.03 7.88 -4.78
CA MET A 76 3.55 6.62 -5.39
C MET A 76 4.54 6.12 -6.44
N ASP A 77 5.11 7.04 -7.22
CA ASP A 77 6.16 6.81 -8.21
C ASP A 77 7.36 6.06 -7.60
N ARG A 78 7.85 6.53 -6.47
CA ARG A 78 8.97 5.87 -5.80
C ARG A 78 8.57 4.55 -5.14
N CYS A 79 7.36 4.46 -4.61
CA CYS A 79 6.85 3.19 -4.08
C CYS A 79 6.77 2.11 -5.16
N ALA A 80 6.37 2.46 -6.37
CA ALA A 80 6.36 1.54 -7.52
C ALA A 80 7.78 1.06 -7.89
N LYS A 81 8.77 1.96 -7.87
CA LYS A 81 10.18 1.57 -8.06
C LYS A 81 10.69 0.63 -6.99
N ASP A 82 10.29 0.82 -5.73
CA ASP A 82 10.64 -0.12 -4.65
C ASP A 82 10.06 -1.51 -4.89
N VAL A 83 8.84 -1.58 -5.42
CA VAL A 83 8.20 -2.85 -5.82
C VAL A 83 8.98 -3.51 -6.95
N HIS A 84 9.37 -2.76 -7.97
CA HIS A 84 10.17 -3.28 -9.09
C HIS A 84 11.52 -3.82 -8.59
N GLU A 85 12.24 -3.03 -7.78
CA GLU A 85 13.51 -3.46 -7.21
C GLU A 85 13.37 -4.72 -6.33
N LEU A 86 12.23 -4.91 -5.64
CA LEU A 86 11.93 -6.12 -4.87
C LEU A 86 11.67 -7.33 -5.79
N ILE A 87 10.90 -7.14 -6.86
CA ILE A 87 10.62 -8.18 -7.87
C ILE A 87 11.93 -8.67 -8.49
N GLU A 88 12.79 -7.75 -8.94
CA GLU A 88 14.11 -8.07 -9.47
C GLU A 88 14.99 -8.80 -8.44
N HIS A 89 15.03 -8.30 -7.19
CA HIS A 89 15.83 -8.89 -6.11
C HIS A 89 15.44 -10.34 -5.81
N LEU A 90 14.14 -10.63 -5.84
CA LEU A 90 13.61 -11.98 -5.57
C LEU A 90 13.58 -12.86 -6.83
N GLY A 91 13.92 -12.32 -8.00
CA GLY A 91 13.88 -13.02 -9.28
C GLY A 91 12.46 -13.53 -9.60
N LEU A 92 11.45 -12.69 -9.36
CA LEU A 92 10.06 -13.06 -9.61
C LEU A 92 9.70 -12.81 -11.08
N GLU A 93 8.99 -13.77 -11.67
CA GLU A 93 8.40 -13.69 -13.01
C GLU A 93 6.95 -14.13 -12.95
N ASP A 94 6.16 -13.73 -13.94
CA ASP A 94 4.72 -14.04 -14.00
C ASP A 94 3.93 -13.62 -12.74
N VAL A 95 4.31 -12.47 -12.15
CA VAL A 95 3.77 -11.98 -10.88
C VAL A 95 2.31 -11.55 -11.03
N THR A 96 1.45 -11.99 -10.10
CA THR A 96 0.17 -11.36 -9.85
C THR A 96 0.38 -10.25 -8.80
N LEU A 97 0.39 -8.99 -9.25
CA LEU A 97 0.59 -7.82 -8.40
C LEU A 97 -0.76 -7.28 -7.92
N LEU A 98 -1.03 -7.38 -6.62
CA LEU A 98 -2.30 -6.96 -6.00
C LEU A 98 -2.09 -5.74 -5.11
N GLY A 99 -2.94 -4.73 -5.28
CA GLY A 99 -2.99 -3.57 -4.40
C GLY A 99 -4.34 -3.46 -3.69
N TRP A 100 -4.30 -3.26 -2.38
CA TRP A 100 -5.48 -2.95 -1.59
C TRP A 100 -5.54 -1.47 -1.24
N SER A 101 -6.68 -0.82 -1.48
CA SER A 101 -6.89 0.61 -1.19
C SER A 101 -5.77 1.44 -1.83
N MET A 102 -5.07 2.29 -1.09
CA MET A 102 -3.96 3.11 -1.59
C MET A 102 -2.81 2.29 -2.20
N GLY A 103 -2.62 1.01 -1.82
CA GLY A 103 -1.69 0.10 -2.47
C GLY A 103 -2.02 -0.16 -3.94
N SER A 104 -3.27 0.01 -4.34
CA SER A 104 -3.68 -0.08 -5.75
C SER A 104 -3.07 1.03 -6.62
N SER A 105 -2.83 2.21 -6.05
CA SER A 105 -2.15 3.30 -6.77
C SER A 105 -0.69 2.95 -7.04
N VAL A 106 -0.05 2.24 -6.13
CA VAL A 106 1.32 1.75 -6.37
C VAL A 106 1.34 0.70 -7.49
N VAL A 107 0.32 -0.18 -7.57
CA VAL A 107 0.16 -1.13 -8.68
C VAL A 107 -0.03 -0.41 -10.02
N MET A 108 -0.88 0.61 -10.06
CA MET A 108 -1.13 1.39 -11.26
C MET A 108 0.12 2.18 -11.67
N GLU A 109 0.83 2.77 -10.72
CA GLU A 109 2.08 3.48 -10.95
C GLU A 109 3.20 2.54 -11.45
N TYR A 110 3.25 1.30 -10.94
CA TYR A 110 4.14 0.27 -11.48
C TYR A 110 3.85 0.04 -12.96
N TYR A 111 2.59 -0.15 -13.31
CA TYR A 111 2.20 -0.40 -14.70
C TYR A 111 2.49 0.80 -15.62
N GLU A 112 2.34 2.03 -15.13
CA GLU A 112 2.72 3.23 -15.90
C GLU A 112 4.21 3.31 -16.18
N GLN A 113 5.05 2.91 -15.23
CA GLN A 113 6.51 3.03 -15.36
C GLN A 113 7.17 1.86 -16.08
N PHE A 114 6.67 0.64 -15.86
CA PHE A 114 7.33 -0.61 -16.27
C PHE A 114 6.44 -1.47 -17.20
N GLY A 115 5.19 -1.09 -17.44
CA GLY A 115 4.25 -1.89 -18.22
C GLY A 115 3.96 -3.22 -17.55
N ASP A 116 4.00 -4.28 -18.36
CA ASP A 116 3.80 -5.66 -17.93
C ASP A 116 5.10 -6.40 -17.56
N GLU A 117 6.22 -5.67 -17.43
CA GLU A 117 7.51 -6.25 -17.07
C GLU A 117 7.38 -7.06 -15.75
N HIS A 118 7.77 -8.34 -15.80
CA HIS A 118 7.62 -9.35 -14.74
C HIS A 118 6.17 -9.68 -14.34
N LEU A 119 5.15 -9.02 -14.88
CA LEU A 119 3.77 -9.20 -14.46
C LEU A 119 3.01 -10.18 -15.35
N LYS A 120 2.21 -11.02 -14.72
CA LYS A 120 1.18 -11.84 -15.36
C LYS A 120 -0.20 -11.19 -15.24
N LYS A 121 -0.48 -10.57 -14.11
CA LYS A 121 -1.75 -9.91 -13.80
C LYS A 121 -1.56 -8.77 -12.83
N ILE A 122 -2.44 -7.79 -12.91
CA ILE A 122 -2.63 -6.79 -11.87
C ILE A 122 -4.02 -6.92 -11.25
N GLY A 123 -4.17 -6.55 -9.99
CA GLY A 123 -5.45 -6.54 -9.29
C GLY A 123 -5.58 -5.33 -8.38
N VAL A 124 -6.75 -4.70 -8.45
CA VAL A 124 -7.13 -3.55 -7.64
C VAL A 124 -8.24 -3.99 -6.68
N ILE A 125 -8.02 -3.81 -5.39
CA ILE A 125 -8.96 -4.18 -4.35
C ILE A 125 -9.40 -2.90 -3.63
N ASP A 126 -10.69 -2.55 -3.77
CA ASP A 126 -11.35 -1.44 -3.06
C ASP A 126 -10.55 -0.13 -3.08
N SER A 127 -10.40 0.46 -4.27
CA SER A 127 -9.64 1.70 -4.44
C SER A 127 -10.26 2.64 -5.47
N ALA A 128 -9.96 3.94 -5.30
CA ALA A 128 -10.22 4.97 -6.28
C ALA A 128 -9.01 5.16 -7.19
N LEU A 129 -9.23 5.11 -8.51
CA LEU A 129 -8.19 5.36 -9.51
C LEU A 129 -7.92 6.85 -9.74
N TYR A 130 -8.86 7.71 -9.36
CA TYR A 130 -8.72 9.17 -9.35
C TYR A 130 -9.57 9.75 -8.21
N PRO A 131 -9.00 9.88 -6.99
CA PRO A 131 -9.76 10.30 -5.81
C PRO A 131 -10.45 11.66 -5.93
N PHE A 132 -9.81 12.62 -6.58
CA PHE A 132 -10.34 13.98 -6.79
C PHE A 132 -11.17 14.15 -8.05
N SER A 133 -11.53 13.08 -8.76
CA SER A 133 -12.37 13.21 -9.93
C SER A 133 -13.71 13.88 -9.59
N PRO A 134 -14.10 14.95 -10.30
CA PRO A 134 -15.41 15.56 -10.16
C PRO A 134 -16.52 14.79 -10.87
N GLU A 135 -16.16 13.74 -11.60
CA GLU A 135 -17.08 13.01 -12.48
C GLU A 135 -18.10 12.17 -11.70
N PRO A 136 -19.33 12.02 -12.18
CA PRO A 136 -20.40 11.29 -11.48
C PRO A 136 -20.08 9.80 -11.22
N TRP A 137 -19.19 9.19 -12.00
CA TRP A 137 -18.77 7.80 -11.79
C TRP A 137 -17.92 7.62 -10.52
N ASN A 138 -17.35 8.70 -9.98
CA ASN A 138 -16.53 8.69 -8.77
C ASN A 138 -17.42 8.57 -7.52
N SER A 139 -18.05 7.42 -7.34
CA SER A 139 -19.06 7.17 -6.28
C SER A 139 -18.53 6.34 -5.10
N HIS A 140 -17.21 6.39 -4.84
CA HIS A 140 -16.60 5.72 -3.70
C HIS A 140 -16.56 6.60 -2.44
N SER A 141 -15.99 6.10 -1.34
CA SER A 141 -15.94 6.79 -0.05
C SER A 141 -15.21 8.14 -0.05
N LEU A 142 -14.39 8.42 -1.07
CA LEU A 142 -13.73 9.71 -1.28
C LEU A 142 -14.50 10.63 -2.24
N ALA A 143 -15.68 10.22 -2.72
CA ALA A 143 -16.50 11.05 -3.60
C ALA A 143 -16.82 12.39 -2.93
N GLY A 144 -16.54 13.50 -3.64
CA GLY A 144 -16.69 14.86 -3.11
C GLY A 144 -15.59 15.30 -2.15
N PHE A 145 -14.54 14.49 -1.94
CA PHE A 145 -13.36 14.92 -1.21
C PHE A 145 -12.70 16.08 -1.98
N ASN A 146 -12.39 17.16 -1.27
CA ASN A 146 -11.84 18.38 -1.84
C ASN A 146 -10.74 18.95 -0.92
N MET A 147 -10.17 20.10 -1.29
CA MET A 147 -9.08 20.74 -0.53
C MET A 147 -9.47 21.11 0.90
N ASP A 148 -10.72 21.50 1.14
CA ASP A 148 -11.19 21.86 2.50
C ASP A 148 -11.28 20.59 3.36
N ALA A 149 -11.84 19.51 2.82
CA ALA A 149 -11.89 18.21 3.50
C ALA A 149 -10.50 17.65 3.76
N MET A 150 -9.58 17.82 2.81
CA MET A 150 -8.18 17.44 2.98
C MET A 150 -7.51 18.22 4.10
N THR A 151 -7.69 19.55 4.13
CA THR A 151 -7.14 20.41 5.18
C THR A 151 -7.67 20.02 6.56
N ALA A 152 -8.98 19.81 6.68
CA ALA A 152 -9.60 19.37 7.94
C ALA A 152 -9.09 17.99 8.39
N THR A 153 -8.90 17.07 7.45
CA THR A 153 -8.31 15.75 7.72
C THR A 153 -6.90 15.86 8.28
N LEU A 154 -6.10 16.76 7.69
CA LEU A 154 -4.75 17.07 8.15
C LEU A 154 -4.72 17.63 9.56
N GLU A 155 -5.47 18.70 9.79
CA GLU A 155 -5.53 19.34 11.09
C GLU A 155 -5.90 18.33 12.17
N ASN A 156 -6.87 17.46 11.89
CA ASN A 156 -7.28 16.41 12.80
C ASN A 156 -6.18 15.36 13.01
N ALA A 157 -5.54 14.89 11.93
CA ALA A 157 -4.49 13.88 12.01
C ALA A 157 -3.26 14.37 12.78
N PHE A 158 -2.88 15.66 12.63
CA PHE A 158 -1.75 16.24 13.34
C PHE A 158 -2.08 16.63 14.80
N SER A 159 -3.27 17.17 15.04
CA SER A 159 -3.65 17.67 16.37
C SER A 159 -4.22 16.60 17.29
N HIS A 160 -4.86 15.55 16.72
CA HIS A 160 -5.58 14.51 17.44
C HIS A 160 -5.28 13.13 16.83
N HIS A 161 -4.02 12.79 16.67
CA HIS A 161 -3.57 11.59 15.95
C HIS A 161 -4.22 10.30 16.43
N ASP A 162 -4.33 10.10 17.74
CA ASP A 162 -4.93 8.89 18.31
C ASP A 162 -6.41 8.75 17.95
N ASP A 163 -7.16 9.83 18.05
CA ASP A 163 -8.59 9.87 17.72
C ASP A 163 -8.80 9.70 16.22
N TYR A 164 -7.95 10.32 15.40
CA TYR A 164 -7.95 10.15 13.95
C TYR A 164 -7.75 8.69 13.55
N VAL A 165 -6.71 8.04 14.08
CA VAL A 165 -6.42 6.64 13.76
C VAL A 165 -7.54 5.71 14.22
N ARG A 166 -8.10 5.92 15.42
CA ARG A 166 -9.24 5.12 15.91
C ARG A 166 -10.50 5.32 15.06
N ALA A 167 -10.80 6.56 14.68
CA ALA A 167 -11.92 6.84 13.80
C ALA A 167 -11.73 6.17 12.42
N PHE A 168 -10.54 6.26 11.84
CA PHE A 168 -10.21 5.60 10.59
C PHE A 168 -10.27 4.08 10.70
N THR A 169 -9.77 3.51 11.82
CA THR A 169 -9.88 2.07 12.10
C THR A 169 -11.34 1.60 12.01
N ARG A 170 -12.26 2.31 12.67
CA ARG A 170 -13.69 1.94 12.68
C ARG A 170 -14.32 2.00 11.30
N LEU A 171 -13.88 2.90 10.42
CA LEU A 171 -14.34 2.98 9.04
C LEU A 171 -13.92 1.76 8.18
N CYS A 172 -12.86 1.04 8.58
CA CYS A 172 -12.42 -0.15 7.88
C CYS A 172 -13.28 -1.40 8.14
N PHE A 173 -14.23 -1.33 9.07
CA PHE A 173 -15.10 -2.45 9.44
C PHE A 173 -16.54 -2.21 9.01
N HIS A 174 -17.17 -3.21 8.43
CA HIS A 174 -18.61 -3.17 8.09
C HIS A 174 -19.50 -3.10 9.34
N THR A 175 -19.09 -3.79 10.41
CA THR A 175 -19.72 -3.74 11.74
C THR A 175 -18.69 -3.24 12.74
N PRO A 176 -19.10 -2.54 13.82
CA PRO A 176 -18.15 -2.08 14.82
C PRO A 176 -17.22 -3.22 15.29
N PRO A 177 -15.89 -3.02 15.25
CA PRO A 177 -14.94 -4.03 15.71
C PRO A 177 -15.08 -4.25 17.23
N CYS A 178 -14.69 -5.45 17.70
CA CYS A 178 -14.49 -5.62 19.14
C CYS A 178 -13.28 -4.77 19.61
N GLN A 179 -13.17 -4.55 20.90
CA GLN A 179 -12.11 -3.70 21.47
C GLN A 179 -10.70 -4.23 21.14
N GLU A 180 -10.52 -5.54 21.13
CA GLU A 180 -9.25 -6.20 20.83
C GLU A 180 -8.82 -5.94 19.37
N ASP A 181 -9.74 -6.09 18.42
CA ASP A 181 -9.51 -5.81 17.01
C ASP A 181 -9.22 -4.32 16.77
N GLU A 182 -10.00 -3.42 17.41
CA GLU A 182 -9.78 -1.97 17.31
C GLU A 182 -8.40 -1.58 17.84
N ASP A 183 -8.01 -2.11 18.98
CA ASP A 183 -6.72 -1.81 19.62
C ASP A 183 -5.55 -2.35 18.81
N TRP A 184 -5.66 -3.58 18.26
CA TRP A 184 -4.65 -4.15 17.40
C TRP A 184 -4.47 -3.32 16.12
N VAL A 185 -5.55 -3.05 15.39
CA VAL A 185 -5.52 -2.29 14.14
C VAL A 185 -4.97 -0.89 14.38
N SER A 186 -5.49 -0.17 15.39
CA SER A 186 -5.02 1.18 15.72
C SER A 186 -3.55 1.20 16.11
N THR A 187 -3.07 0.17 16.83
CA THR A 187 -1.65 0.06 17.22
C THR A 187 -0.75 -0.15 16.01
N GLU A 188 -1.14 -0.99 15.04
CA GLU A 188 -0.38 -1.18 13.82
C GLU A 188 -0.37 0.09 12.95
N MET A 189 -1.51 0.76 12.79
CA MET A 189 -1.63 2.00 12.02
C MET A 189 -0.78 3.14 12.58
N LYS A 190 -0.68 3.27 13.91
CA LYS A 190 0.14 4.31 14.58
C LYS A 190 1.65 4.15 14.36
N LYS A 191 2.12 3.03 13.82
CA LYS A 191 3.53 2.86 13.47
C LYS A 191 3.97 3.74 12.30
N LEU A 192 3.02 4.20 11.50
CA LEU A 192 3.29 5.16 10.44
C LEU A 192 3.31 6.58 11.02
N PRO A 193 4.45 7.30 10.99
CA PRO A 193 4.51 8.69 11.41
C PRO A 193 3.56 9.56 10.58
N VAL A 194 2.82 10.44 11.24
CA VAL A 194 1.76 11.25 10.62
C VAL A 194 2.25 12.07 9.41
N TYR A 195 3.46 12.59 9.44
CA TYR A 195 4.04 13.36 8.34
C TYR A 195 4.34 12.49 7.10
N ILE A 196 4.73 11.22 7.28
CA ILE A 196 4.91 10.27 6.17
C ILE A 196 3.55 9.87 5.61
N ALA A 197 2.62 9.52 6.50
CA ALA A 197 1.25 9.17 6.15
C ALA A 197 0.66 10.25 5.25
N PHE A 198 0.84 11.50 5.65
CA PHE A 198 0.31 12.64 4.93
C PHE A 198 0.98 12.88 3.59
N ALA A 199 2.31 12.81 3.52
CA ALA A 199 3.03 13.02 2.27
C ALA A 199 2.57 12.03 1.19
N LEU A 200 2.47 10.75 1.55
CA LEU A 200 2.00 9.68 0.67
C LEU A 200 0.52 9.83 0.31
N TYR A 201 -0.32 10.17 1.29
CA TYR A 201 -1.75 10.40 1.06
C TYR A 201 -2.00 11.59 0.12
N ASN A 202 -1.24 12.68 0.30
CA ASN A 202 -1.30 13.83 -0.59
C ASN A 202 -0.93 13.48 -2.02
N ASP A 203 0.16 12.74 -2.24
CA ASP A 203 0.56 12.31 -3.58
C ASP A 203 -0.52 11.41 -4.22
N PHE A 204 -1.07 10.46 -3.46
CA PHE A 204 -2.17 9.59 -3.89
C PHE A 204 -3.41 10.36 -4.36
N LEU A 205 -3.82 11.39 -3.63
CA LEU A 205 -5.06 12.12 -3.92
C LEU A 205 -5.05 12.82 -5.28
N PHE A 206 -3.87 13.23 -5.76
CA PHE A 206 -3.72 13.93 -7.04
C PHE A 206 -3.40 13.01 -8.23
N LYS A 207 -3.27 11.70 -8.02
CA LYS A 207 -3.04 10.74 -9.10
C LYS A 207 -4.31 10.45 -9.86
N ASP A 208 -4.19 10.37 -11.18
CA ASP A 208 -5.27 9.98 -12.11
C ASP A 208 -4.79 8.81 -12.97
N TYR A 209 -5.28 7.61 -12.65
CA TYR A 209 -4.97 6.38 -13.39
C TYR A 209 -6.12 5.94 -14.30
N THR A 210 -7.12 6.79 -14.53
CA THR A 210 -8.29 6.43 -15.35
C THR A 210 -7.94 6.16 -16.80
N VAL A 211 -6.81 6.70 -17.27
CA VAL A 211 -6.30 6.52 -18.64
C VAL A 211 -5.28 5.40 -18.76
N THR A 212 -4.79 4.87 -17.64
CA THR A 212 -3.74 3.85 -17.56
C THR A 212 -4.28 2.43 -17.76
N LEU A 213 -5.56 2.22 -17.45
CA LEU A 213 -6.18 0.90 -17.58
C LEU A 213 -6.05 0.39 -19.02
N PRO A 214 -5.62 -0.88 -19.21
CA PRO A 214 -5.59 -1.50 -20.55
C PRO A 214 -6.98 -1.41 -21.19
N LYS A 215 -7.03 -0.96 -22.44
CA LYS A 215 -8.27 -0.89 -23.22
C LYS A 215 -8.70 -2.28 -23.67
#